data_c111a27f8c25ea130a506b3eb1ea8c22
#
_entry.id   c111a27f8c25ea130a506b3eb1ea8c22
#
_cell.length_a   1.000
_cell.length_b   1.000
_cell.length_c   1.000
_cell.angle_alpha   90.00
_cell.angle_beta   90.00
_cell.angle_gamma   90.00
#
_symmetry.space_group_name_H-M   'P 1'
#
loop_
_entity.id
_entity.type
_entity.pdbx_description
1 polymer ?
#
loop_
_entity_poly.entity_id
_entity_poly.type
_entity_poly.pdbx_seq_one_letter_code
_entity_poly.pdbx_strand_id
1 'polypeptide(L)'
;MFEYHGWITLRETATDGDDEPRLRQIVDDLRHHITQMGSPYLLDLRWMNGAPFIHLGGSSNHRSSPDVGELFEHVAVVAPGSYGLLHVFDDEEPDRENEVRVLRLVRGTLTQHTEALLSPYIPTVEDPFTS
;
A
#
# COMPACT_ATOMS: atom_id res chain seq x y z
N MET A 1 9.60 15.23 -2.65
CA MET A 1 9.17 14.45 -1.48
C MET A 1 8.26 13.31 -1.91
N PHE A 2 8.50 12.14 -1.39
CA PHE A 2 7.68 10.97 -1.62
C PHE A 2 7.24 10.41 -0.27
N GLU A 3 5.92 10.37 -0.04
CA GLU A 3 5.34 9.90 1.21
C GLU A 3 4.24 8.89 0.89
N TYR A 4 4.18 7.80 1.66
CA TYR A 4 3.14 6.80 1.48
C TYR A 4 2.69 6.21 2.79
N HIS A 5 1.43 5.80 2.83
CA HIS A 5 0.80 5.11 3.96
C HIS A 5 -0.16 4.08 3.43
N GLY A 6 -0.05 2.82 3.88
CA GLY A 6 -0.89 1.77 3.34
C GLY A 6 -1.13 0.60 4.26
N TRP A 7 -2.10 -0.22 3.88
CA TRP A 7 -2.45 -1.44 4.57
C TRP A 7 -3.08 -2.42 3.58
N ILE A 8 -2.90 -3.71 3.86
CA ILE A 8 -3.54 -4.79 3.10
C ILE A 8 -4.03 -5.84 4.09
N THR A 9 -5.28 -6.24 3.96
CA THR A 9 -5.80 -7.46 4.58
C THR A 9 -5.60 -8.59 3.57
N LEU A 10 -4.79 -9.58 3.94
CA LEU A 10 -4.43 -10.67 3.04
C LEU A 10 -5.50 -11.77 3.08
N ARG A 11 -5.97 -12.16 1.88
CA ARG A 11 -6.91 -13.26 1.71
C ARG A 11 -6.56 -14.04 0.46
N GLU A 12 -6.67 -15.36 0.54
CA GLU A 12 -6.43 -16.21 -0.62
C GLU A 12 -7.49 -16.02 -1.69
N THR A 13 -8.75 -15.96 -1.26
CA THR A 13 -9.89 -15.85 -2.17
C THR A 13 -10.86 -14.79 -1.68
N ALA A 14 -11.59 -14.19 -2.62
CA ALA A 14 -12.65 -13.24 -2.32
C ALA A 14 -13.96 -13.91 -1.85
N THR A 15 -14.02 -15.23 -1.82
CA THR A 15 -15.18 -15.99 -1.34
C THR A 15 -15.00 -16.41 0.11
N ASP A 16 -16.07 -16.92 0.74
CA ASP A 16 -16.06 -17.32 2.15
C ASP A 16 -15.32 -18.62 2.42
N GLY A 17 -14.90 -19.32 1.39
CA GLY A 17 -14.21 -20.61 1.52
C GLY A 17 -12.71 -20.46 1.62
N ASP A 18 -12.19 -20.02 2.76
CA ASP A 18 -10.76 -19.86 2.94
C ASP A 18 -10.06 -21.22 3.09
N ASP A 19 -8.98 -21.41 2.34
CA ASP A 19 -8.04 -22.50 2.55
C ASP A 19 -6.92 -21.98 3.46
N GLU A 20 -7.04 -22.25 4.76
CA GLU A 20 -6.10 -21.72 5.73
C GLU A 20 -4.65 -22.21 5.52
N PRO A 21 -4.39 -23.50 5.23
CA PRO A 21 -3.02 -23.93 4.92
C PRO A 21 -2.42 -23.21 3.74
N ARG A 22 -3.21 -22.96 2.69
CA ARG A 22 -2.73 -22.22 1.52
C ARG A 22 -2.48 -20.75 1.85
N LEU A 23 -3.33 -20.13 2.66
CA LEU A 23 -3.11 -18.75 3.10
C LEU A 23 -1.82 -18.64 3.91
N ARG A 24 -1.54 -19.60 4.78
CA ARG A 24 -0.28 -19.63 5.55
C ARG A 24 0.93 -19.72 4.62
N GLN A 25 0.85 -20.53 3.57
CA GLN A 25 1.92 -20.65 2.60
C GLN A 25 2.14 -19.32 1.85
N ILE A 26 1.05 -18.68 1.43
CA ILE A 26 1.11 -17.37 0.77
C ILE A 26 1.77 -16.33 1.70
N VAL A 27 1.39 -16.32 2.97
CA VAL A 27 1.95 -15.39 3.96
C VAL A 27 3.44 -15.65 4.17
N ASP A 28 3.86 -16.90 4.24
CA ASP A 28 5.28 -17.24 4.38
C ASP A 28 6.08 -16.77 3.16
N ASP A 29 5.55 -16.98 1.96
CA ASP A 29 6.19 -16.52 0.72
C ASP A 29 6.26 -14.99 0.66
N LEU A 30 5.19 -14.31 1.07
CA LEU A 30 5.17 -12.85 1.13
C LEU A 30 6.15 -12.31 2.17
N ARG A 31 6.26 -12.96 3.32
CA ARG A 31 7.24 -12.57 4.34
C ARG A 31 8.65 -12.63 3.80
N HIS A 32 8.95 -13.67 3.04
CA HIS A 32 10.24 -13.80 2.38
C HIS A 32 10.47 -12.69 1.35
N HIS A 33 9.46 -12.42 0.54
CA HIS A 33 9.48 -11.35 -0.46
C HIS A 33 9.74 -9.98 0.18
N ILE A 34 9.02 -9.69 1.26
CA ILE A 34 9.16 -8.44 2.02
C ILE A 34 10.56 -8.31 2.62
N THR A 35 11.11 -9.40 3.16
CA THR A 35 12.46 -9.41 3.70
C THR A 35 13.47 -9.07 2.61
N GLN A 36 13.29 -9.61 1.42
CA GLN A 36 14.18 -9.34 0.28
C GLN A 36 14.07 -7.90 -0.22
N MET A 37 12.92 -7.26 -0.07
CA MET A 37 12.76 -5.85 -0.44
C MET A 37 13.70 -4.95 0.37
N GLY A 38 13.95 -5.30 1.62
CA GLY A 38 14.88 -4.55 2.46
C GLY A 38 14.50 -3.10 2.69
N SER A 39 13.19 -2.82 2.83
CA SER A 39 12.73 -1.45 3.06
C SER A 39 13.29 -0.88 4.35
N PRO A 40 13.87 0.35 4.34
CA PRO A 40 14.31 1.01 5.55
C PRO A 40 13.17 1.65 6.35
N TYR A 41 11.95 1.62 5.82
CA TYR A 41 10.77 2.24 6.42
C TYR A 41 9.84 1.19 7.00
N LEU A 42 8.64 1.59 7.45
CA LEU A 42 7.68 0.66 7.99
C LEU A 42 7.20 -0.31 6.91
N LEU A 43 7.38 -1.59 7.17
CA LEU A 43 6.84 -2.65 6.32
C LEU A 43 6.65 -3.87 7.22
N ASP A 44 5.44 -4.03 7.76
CA ASP A 44 5.12 -5.01 8.77
C ASP A 44 4.07 -5.99 8.25
N LEU A 45 4.34 -7.28 8.41
CA LEU A 45 3.42 -8.36 8.09
C LEU A 45 3.22 -9.19 9.35
N ARG A 46 1.98 -9.22 9.86
CA ARG A 46 1.66 -10.00 11.06
C ARG A 46 0.26 -10.53 11.06
N TRP A 47 0.08 -11.59 11.81
CA TRP A 47 -1.24 -12.13 12.10
C TRP A 47 -1.84 -11.39 13.29
N MET A 48 -3.10 -10.99 13.16
CA MET A 48 -3.86 -10.37 14.22
C MET A 48 -5.28 -10.91 14.17
N ASN A 49 -5.77 -11.41 15.32
CA ASN A 49 -7.12 -11.95 15.43
C ASN A 49 -7.45 -12.97 14.33
N GLY A 50 -6.48 -13.84 14.03
CA GLY A 50 -6.64 -14.92 13.07
C GLY A 50 -6.55 -14.56 11.61
N ALA A 51 -6.18 -13.32 11.28
CA ALA A 51 -6.02 -12.87 9.90
C ALA A 51 -4.66 -12.19 9.71
N PRO A 52 -4.05 -12.30 8.52
CA PRO A 52 -2.77 -11.66 8.24
C PRO A 52 -2.97 -10.28 7.62
N PHE A 53 -2.13 -9.33 8.07
CA PHE A 53 -2.19 -7.93 7.63
C PHE A 53 -0.82 -7.41 7.29
N ILE A 54 -0.74 -6.56 6.26
CA ILE A 54 0.44 -5.76 5.97
C ILE A 54 0.12 -4.30 6.30
N HIS A 55 1.05 -3.65 7.02
CA HIS A 55 1.00 -2.20 7.26
C HIS A 55 2.32 -1.62 6.80
N LEU A 56 2.25 -0.52 6.06
CA LEU A 56 3.44 0.09 5.50
C LEU A 56 3.32 1.62 5.50
N GLY A 57 4.47 2.26 5.54
CA GLY A 57 4.54 3.70 5.51
C GLY A 57 5.98 4.16 5.44
N GLY A 58 6.20 5.30 4.79
CA GLY A 58 7.52 5.86 4.66
C GLY A 58 7.50 7.24 4.07
N SER A 59 8.63 7.92 4.18
CA SER A 59 8.83 9.23 3.63
C SER A 59 10.29 9.39 3.22
N SER A 60 10.52 9.89 2.04
CA SER A 60 11.85 10.13 1.51
C SER A 60 11.85 11.36 0.63
N ASN A 61 13.06 11.89 0.33
CA ASN A 61 13.16 13.08 -0.53
C ASN A 61 12.70 12.80 -1.96
N HIS A 62 12.93 11.59 -2.42
CA HIS A 62 12.58 11.16 -3.78
C HIS A 62 11.99 9.76 -3.75
N ARG A 63 11.18 9.42 -4.76
CA ARG A 63 10.75 8.06 -4.96
C ARG A 63 11.97 7.18 -5.18
N SER A 64 12.06 6.10 -4.43
CA SER A 64 13.18 5.16 -4.53
C SER A 64 12.69 3.73 -4.64
N SER A 65 13.59 2.86 -5.06
CA SER A 65 13.35 1.41 -5.05
C SER A 65 13.68 0.86 -3.64
N PRO A 66 12.93 -0.17 -3.14
CA PRO A 66 11.87 -0.88 -3.84
C PRO A 66 10.57 -0.06 -3.91
N ASP A 67 9.83 -0.27 -5.00
CA ASP A 67 8.56 0.42 -5.22
C ASP A 67 7.45 -0.30 -4.45
N VAL A 68 6.81 0.42 -3.54
CA VAL A 68 5.71 -0.14 -2.74
C VAL A 68 4.48 -0.46 -3.58
N GLY A 69 4.31 0.21 -4.72
CA GLY A 69 3.26 -0.13 -5.68
C GLY A 69 3.43 -1.53 -6.25
N GLU A 70 4.66 -1.96 -6.49
CA GLU A 70 4.96 -3.31 -6.96
C GLU A 70 4.57 -4.37 -5.93
N LEU A 71 4.67 -4.07 -4.64
CA LEU A 71 4.19 -4.97 -3.59
C LEU A 71 2.69 -5.20 -3.71
N PHE A 72 1.92 -4.14 -3.94
CA PHE A 72 0.47 -4.26 -4.13
C PHE A 72 0.15 -5.08 -5.38
N GLU A 73 0.88 -4.88 -6.48
CA GLU A 73 0.72 -5.67 -7.69
C GLU A 73 1.02 -7.15 -7.44
N HIS A 74 2.08 -7.43 -6.70
CA HIS A 74 2.47 -8.79 -6.37
C HIS A 74 1.39 -9.48 -5.51
N VAL A 75 0.87 -8.79 -4.50
CA VAL A 75 -0.21 -9.32 -3.65
C VAL A 75 -1.46 -9.58 -4.47
N ALA A 76 -1.79 -8.70 -5.42
CA ALA A 76 -2.94 -8.89 -6.30
C ALA A 76 -2.89 -10.22 -7.05
N VAL A 77 -1.68 -10.67 -7.43
CA VAL A 77 -1.48 -11.93 -8.15
C VAL A 77 -1.50 -13.13 -7.22
N VAL A 78 -0.75 -13.08 -6.11
CA VAL A 78 -0.55 -14.26 -5.25
C VAL A 78 -1.65 -14.48 -4.23
N ALA A 79 -2.36 -13.41 -3.86
CA ALA A 79 -3.45 -13.45 -2.87
C ALA A 79 -4.65 -12.64 -3.38
N PRO A 80 -5.36 -13.16 -4.40
CA PRO A 80 -6.37 -12.36 -5.12
C PRO A 80 -7.61 -11.99 -4.32
N GLY A 81 -7.80 -12.56 -3.14
CA GLY A 81 -8.89 -12.15 -2.23
C GLY A 81 -8.55 -10.94 -1.36
N SER A 82 -7.30 -10.50 -1.40
CA SER A 82 -6.81 -9.40 -0.56
C SER A 82 -7.45 -8.06 -0.92
N TYR A 83 -7.51 -7.17 0.05
CA TYR A 83 -7.98 -5.81 -0.17
C TYR A 83 -7.19 -4.83 0.68
N GLY A 84 -7.03 -3.61 0.17
CA GLY A 84 -6.28 -2.59 0.88
C GLY A 84 -6.19 -1.28 0.12
N LEU A 85 -5.55 -0.32 0.76
CA LEU A 85 -5.35 1.02 0.22
C LEU A 85 -3.91 1.45 0.42
N LEU A 86 -3.38 2.19 -0.54
CA LEU A 86 -2.08 2.84 -0.43
C LEU A 86 -2.25 4.31 -0.81
N HIS A 87 -2.07 5.20 0.16
CA HIS A 87 -2.06 6.64 -0.07
C HIS A 87 -0.65 7.06 -0.45
N VAL A 88 -0.52 7.83 -1.53
CA VAL A 88 0.77 8.29 -2.05
C VAL A 88 0.70 9.80 -2.30
N PHE A 89 1.68 10.51 -1.75
CA PHE A 89 1.94 11.89 -2.12
C PHE A 89 3.35 11.97 -2.71
N ASP A 90 3.44 12.43 -3.96
CA ASP A 90 4.70 12.57 -4.69
C ASP A 90 4.68 13.90 -5.43
N ASP A 91 5.32 14.90 -4.86
CA ASP A 91 5.36 16.25 -5.42
C ASP A 91 6.23 16.37 -6.68
N GLU A 92 6.93 15.31 -7.04
CA GLU A 92 7.73 15.24 -8.27
C GLU A 92 6.97 14.55 -9.41
N GLU A 93 5.80 13.98 -9.16
CA GLU A 93 5.00 13.33 -10.20
C GLU A 93 4.38 14.39 -11.12
N PRO A 94 4.68 14.39 -12.43
CA PRO A 94 4.12 15.37 -13.35
C PRO A 94 2.59 15.42 -13.32
N ASP A 95 2.04 16.64 -13.30
CA ASP A 95 0.60 16.91 -13.27
C ASP A 95 -0.12 16.46 -11.99
N ARG A 96 0.62 15.97 -10.99
CA ARG A 96 0.06 15.50 -9.73
C ARG A 96 0.82 16.01 -8.51
N GLU A 97 1.52 17.10 -8.66
CA GLU A 97 2.42 17.64 -7.64
C GLU A 97 1.70 18.08 -6.36
N ASN A 98 0.41 18.38 -6.48
CA ASN A 98 -0.40 18.85 -5.34
C ASN A 98 -1.59 17.91 -5.03
N GLU A 99 -1.46 16.65 -5.40
CA GLU A 99 -2.53 15.68 -5.29
C GLU A 99 -2.10 14.48 -4.45
N VAL A 100 -2.92 14.11 -3.46
CA VAL A 100 -2.77 12.83 -2.79
C VAL A 100 -3.55 11.79 -3.58
N ARG A 101 -2.89 10.73 -3.97
CA ARG A 101 -3.49 9.64 -4.74
C ARG A 101 -3.71 8.43 -3.84
N VAL A 102 -4.64 7.59 -4.21
CA VAL A 102 -4.85 6.32 -3.53
C VAL A 102 -4.88 5.19 -4.55
N LEU A 103 -4.06 4.16 -4.28
CA LEU A 103 -4.17 2.87 -4.97
C LEU A 103 -5.13 2.00 -4.18
N ARG A 104 -6.13 1.48 -4.85
CA ARG A 104 -7.14 0.60 -4.27
C ARG A 104 -6.92 -0.81 -4.79
N LEU A 105 -6.69 -1.75 -3.88
CA LEU A 105 -6.57 -3.17 -4.19
C LEU A 105 -7.85 -3.87 -3.75
N VAL A 106 -8.58 -4.44 -4.69
CA VAL A 106 -9.78 -5.23 -4.40
C VAL A 106 -9.90 -6.32 -5.45
N ARG A 107 -10.04 -7.57 -4.99
CA ARG A 107 -10.28 -8.75 -5.84
C ARG A 107 -9.26 -8.88 -6.98
N GLY A 108 -7.97 -8.73 -6.65
CA GLY A 108 -6.89 -8.87 -7.62
C GLY A 108 -6.75 -7.71 -8.60
N THR A 109 -7.49 -6.62 -8.41
CA THR A 109 -7.46 -5.46 -9.29
C THR A 109 -6.96 -4.23 -8.55
N LEU A 110 -6.00 -3.55 -9.14
CA LEU A 110 -5.50 -2.26 -8.66
C LEU A 110 -6.11 -1.14 -9.49
N THR A 111 -6.67 -0.15 -8.82
CA THR A 111 -7.16 1.08 -9.46
C THR A 111 -6.58 2.28 -8.74
N GLN A 112 -6.36 3.37 -9.49
CA GLN A 112 -5.79 4.59 -8.95
C GLN A 112 -6.85 5.68 -8.93
N HIS A 113 -6.90 6.42 -7.81
CA HIS A 113 -7.89 7.47 -7.59
C HIS A 113 -7.23 8.69 -6.96
N THR A 114 -7.85 9.86 -7.15
CA THR A 114 -7.50 11.05 -6.39
C THR A 114 -8.14 10.93 -5.01
N GLU A 115 -7.39 11.17 -3.94
CA GLU A 115 -7.95 11.18 -2.59
C GLU A 115 -8.59 12.54 -2.33
N ALA A 116 -9.90 12.60 -2.39
CA ALA A 116 -10.66 13.85 -2.33
C ALA A 116 -10.58 14.55 -0.97
N LEU A 117 -10.34 13.78 0.09
CA LEU A 117 -10.26 14.34 1.45
C LEU A 117 -8.95 15.06 1.73
N LEU A 118 -7.87 14.69 1.01
CA LEU A 118 -6.54 15.21 1.22
C LEU A 118 -5.97 15.94 0.00
N SER A 119 -6.79 16.18 -1.01
CA SER A 119 -6.40 16.89 -2.21
C SER A 119 -7.26 18.13 -2.41
N PRO A 120 -6.69 19.27 -2.81
CA PRO A 120 -5.27 19.48 -3.06
C PRO A 120 -4.46 19.45 -1.76
N TYR A 121 -3.21 19.04 -1.84
CA TYR A 121 -2.34 18.97 -0.66
C TYR A 121 -2.16 20.37 -0.04
N ILE A 122 -1.89 21.36 -0.86
CA ILE A 122 -1.83 22.75 -0.46
C ILE A 122 -3.06 23.48 -1.02
N PRO A 123 -3.90 24.16 -0.25
CA PRO A 123 -3.76 24.49 1.18
C PRO A 123 -4.47 23.53 2.15
N THR A 124 -4.92 22.36 1.68
CA THR A 124 -5.80 21.51 2.49
C THR A 124 -5.07 20.86 3.67
N VAL A 125 -3.86 20.32 3.46
CA VAL A 125 -3.12 19.56 4.48
C VAL A 125 -2.00 20.38 5.09
N GLU A 126 -1.48 21.39 4.41
CA GLU A 126 -0.48 22.28 4.94
C GLU A 126 -1.12 23.57 5.46
N ASP A 127 -0.55 24.12 6.52
CA ASP A 127 -0.96 25.43 7.01
C ASP A 127 -0.72 26.47 5.94
N PRO A 128 -1.64 27.45 5.78
CA PRO A 128 -1.42 28.53 4.83
C PRO A 128 -0.11 29.26 5.10
N PHE A 129 0.66 29.50 4.06
CA PHE A 129 1.87 30.29 4.20
C PHE A 129 1.47 31.74 4.47
N THR A 130 1.73 32.22 5.69
CA THR A 130 1.49 33.58 6.07
C THR A 130 2.82 34.31 6.09
N SER A 131 2.98 35.20 5.16
CA SER A 131 4.15 36.07 5.14
C SER A 131 3.96 37.27 6.05
#